data_5f3f33f57a66e379b8231e6c0e2f8614
#
_entry.id   5f3f33f57a66e379b8231e6c0e2f8614
#
_cell.length_a   1.000
_cell.length_b   1.000
_cell.length_c   1.000
_cell.angle_alpha   90.00
_cell.angle_beta   90.00
_cell.angle_gamma   90.00
#
_symmetry.space_group_name_H-M   'P 1'
#
loop_
_entity.id
_entity.type
_entity.pdbx_description
1 polymer ?
#
loop_
_entity_poly.entity_id
_entity_poly.type
_entity_poly.pdbx_seq_one_letter_code
_entity_poly.pdbx_strand_id
1 'polypeptide(L)'
;MKKIIGIIASFVLVPFALSCGGSKSAEESYIQASEGVFERTIGKLDNISLQVSPKTADGLDRYEIEATGGKLTLKGSSPSAICYAMDKYLREACGSMICWSGSKLDIPATWPDWKEEAISPYQLRYFLNVCTFGYTTPYWDWNRWSKEIDWMALHGVNMPLASVAAEAIAKRVWLKLGLESDEIDHFFTGAAHLPWHRMGNLNSFDGPLGDNWHESQIKLQHKILDRMRELGMEPVAPAFAGFIPPALMKKHPEIEARQLTWGGFPVEDNACVLSPDSPWFSKIGKLFVEEWETSLIESSDN
;
A
#
# COMPACT_ATOMS: atom_id res chain seq x y z
N MET A 1 -7.32 6.56 -43.56
CA MET A 1 -7.80 7.59 -42.61
C MET A 1 -8.55 6.90 -41.50
N LYS A 2 -7.88 6.63 -40.36
CA LYS A 2 -8.49 6.04 -39.18
C LYS A 2 -8.83 7.16 -38.19
N LYS A 3 -10.13 7.30 -37.88
CA LYS A 3 -10.63 8.27 -36.90
C LYS A 3 -10.31 7.76 -35.48
N ILE A 4 -9.53 8.53 -34.78
CA ILE A 4 -9.32 8.34 -33.32
C ILE A 4 -10.51 9.00 -32.62
N ILE A 5 -11.32 8.21 -31.92
CA ILE A 5 -12.40 8.71 -31.09
C ILE A 5 -11.78 8.99 -29.72
N GLY A 6 -11.63 10.27 -29.37
CA GLY A 6 -11.23 10.70 -28.05
C GLY A 6 -12.42 10.59 -27.10
N ILE A 7 -12.24 9.85 -26.02
CA ILE A 7 -13.17 9.82 -24.89
C ILE A 7 -12.89 11.06 -24.04
N ILE A 8 -13.81 12.01 -24.05
CA ILE A 8 -13.80 13.18 -23.16
C ILE A 8 -14.46 12.73 -21.86
N ALA A 9 -13.67 12.60 -20.79
CA ALA A 9 -14.18 12.43 -19.46
C ALA A 9 -14.75 13.78 -18.98
N SER A 10 -16.08 13.87 -18.88
CA SER A 10 -16.76 15.03 -18.30
C SER A 10 -16.63 14.97 -16.77
N PHE A 11 -15.82 15.84 -16.20
CA PHE A 11 -15.82 16.11 -14.77
C PHE A 11 -17.08 16.92 -14.41
N VAL A 12 -17.99 16.31 -13.67
CA VAL A 12 -19.10 17.01 -13.04
C VAL A 12 -18.57 17.61 -11.73
N LEU A 13 -18.37 18.90 -11.69
CA LEU A 13 -18.12 19.68 -10.48
C LEU A 13 -19.44 19.77 -9.70
N VAL A 14 -19.57 18.98 -8.63
CA VAL A 14 -20.62 19.15 -7.63
C VAL A 14 -20.13 20.22 -6.64
N PRO A 15 -20.86 21.33 -6.43
CA PRO A 15 -20.48 22.29 -5.40
C PRO A 15 -20.81 21.71 -4.02
N PHE A 16 -19.78 21.42 -3.24
CA PHE A 16 -19.94 21.06 -1.84
C PHE A 16 -20.33 22.31 -1.04
N ALA A 17 -21.50 22.27 -0.41
CA ALA A 17 -21.93 23.26 0.56
C ALA A 17 -21.02 23.22 1.79
N LEU A 18 -20.51 24.39 2.18
CA LEU A 18 -19.70 24.59 3.38
C LEU A 18 -20.50 24.16 4.63
N SER A 19 -20.09 23.07 5.25
CA SER A 19 -20.31 22.80 6.66
C SER A 19 -19.20 23.48 7.44
N CYS A 20 -19.53 24.41 8.34
CA CYS A 20 -18.60 25.09 9.23
C CYS A 20 -18.12 24.17 10.37
N GLY A 21 -17.22 23.25 10.05
CA GLY A 21 -16.24 22.66 10.94
C GLY A 21 -14.91 22.90 10.24
N GLY A 22 -13.98 23.67 10.86
CA GLY A 22 -12.75 24.09 10.21
C GLY A 22 -11.95 22.91 9.69
N SER A 23 -12.04 22.62 8.39
CA SER A 23 -11.18 21.65 7.73
C SER A 23 -9.76 22.22 7.74
N LYS A 24 -8.79 21.44 8.26
CA LYS A 24 -7.37 21.76 8.17
C LYS A 24 -6.98 21.99 6.72
N SER A 25 -6.07 22.95 6.50
CA SER A 25 -5.47 23.08 5.16
C SER A 25 -4.67 21.82 4.80
N ALA A 26 -4.48 21.56 3.51
CA ALA A 26 -3.65 20.43 3.06
C ALA A 26 -2.22 20.54 3.63
N GLU A 27 -1.70 21.75 3.75
CA GLU A 27 -0.39 22.03 4.34
C GLU A 27 -0.34 21.65 5.83
N GLU A 28 -1.33 22.05 6.63
CA GLU A 28 -1.42 21.70 8.05
C GLU A 28 -1.54 20.16 8.24
N SER A 29 -2.29 19.50 7.36
CA SER A 29 -2.42 18.04 7.38
C SER A 29 -1.08 17.34 7.09
N TYR A 30 -0.31 17.85 6.14
CA TYR A 30 1.01 17.31 5.78
C TYR A 30 2.03 17.49 6.92
N ILE A 31 2.04 18.65 7.55
CA ILE A 31 2.89 18.93 8.72
C ILE A 31 2.53 17.97 9.84
N GLN A 32 1.26 17.88 10.21
CA GLN A 32 0.80 17.02 11.29
C GLN A 32 1.12 15.54 11.05
N ALA A 33 0.93 15.04 9.81
CA ALA A 33 1.28 13.67 9.45
C ALA A 33 2.78 13.39 9.66
N SER A 34 3.63 14.32 9.25
CA SER A 34 5.09 14.22 9.42
C SER A 34 5.51 14.29 10.89
N GLU A 35 4.94 15.23 11.67
CA GLU A 35 5.16 15.33 13.13
C GLU A 35 4.81 14.01 13.82
N GLY A 36 3.67 13.41 13.47
CA GLY A 36 3.28 12.11 14.01
C GLY A 36 4.27 10.98 13.74
N VAL A 37 4.91 10.95 12.57
CA VAL A 37 6.00 10.00 12.27
C VAL A 37 7.19 10.27 13.19
N PHE A 38 7.59 11.54 13.35
CA PHE A 38 8.74 11.89 14.17
C PHE A 38 8.51 11.58 15.65
N GLU A 39 7.35 11.91 16.19
CA GLU A 39 6.98 11.59 17.58
C GLU A 39 7.06 10.08 17.86
N ARG A 40 6.60 9.23 16.93
CA ARG A 40 6.62 7.77 17.09
C ARG A 40 8.01 7.16 16.90
N THR A 41 8.89 7.80 16.14
CA THR A 41 10.20 7.23 15.78
C THR A 41 11.34 7.79 16.61
N ILE A 42 11.35 9.08 16.89
CA ILE A 42 12.45 9.77 17.60
C ILE A 42 12.00 10.54 18.86
N GLY A 43 10.70 10.55 19.14
CA GLY A 43 10.15 11.21 20.33
C GLY A 43 9.84 12.71 20.09
N LYS A 44 9.66 13.45 21.19
CA LYS A 44 9.33 14.89 21.13
C LYS A 44 10.46 15.69 20.50
N LEU A 45 10.10 16.59 19.59
CA LEU A 45 11.02 17.35 18.76
C LEU A 45 11.06 18.83 19.19
N ASP A 46 11.98 19.16 20.06
CA ASP A 46 12.24 20.55 20.38
C ASP A 46 13.11 21.22 19.29
N ASN A 47 12.81 22.47 18.96
CA ASN A 47 13.53 23.28 17.98
C ASN A 47 13.50 22.74 16.54
N ILE A 48 12.44 22.00 16.15
CA ILE A 48 12.19 21.61 14.77
C ILE A 48 11.02 22.40 14.20
N SER A 49 11.17 22.89 12.98
CA SER A 49 10.14 23.54 12.18
C SER A 49 9.92 22.76 10.88
N LEU A 50 8.65 22.47 10.55
CA LEU A 50 8.28 21.79 9.32
C LEU A 50 7.60 22.78 8.38
N GLN A 51 7.89 22.65 7.09
CA GLN A 51 7.32 23.50 6.04
C GLN A 51 6.96 22.64 4.81
N VAL A 52 5.91 23.05 4.12
CA VAL A 52 5.52 22.43 2.85
C VAL A 52 6.03 23.27 1.69
N SER A 53 6.52 22.63 0.65
CA SER A 53 6.91 23.26 -0.62
C SER A 53 6.15 22.63 -1.79
N PRO A 54 5.96 23.31 -2.92
CA PRO A 54 5.40 22.66 -4.10
C PRO A 54 6.37 21.61 -4.67
N LYS A 55 5.82 20.59 -5.31
CA LYS A 55 6.59 19.69 -6.18
C LYS A 55 7.23 20.48 -7.33
N THR A 56 8.21 19.89 -8.01
CA THR A 56 8.75 20.45 -9.24
C THR A 56 7.66 20.53 -10.33
N ALA A 57 7.92 21.26 -11.41
CA ALA A 57 7.01 21.34 -12.55
C ALA A 57 6.72 19.96 -13.19
N ASP A 58 7.68 19.03 -13.10
CA ASP A 58 7.55 17.66 -13.58
C ASP A 58 6.93 16.71 -12.54
N GLY A 59 6.41 17.23 -11.41
CA GLY A 59 5.75 16.46 -10.36
C GLY A 59 6.68 15.68 -9.44
N LEU A 60 7.99 15.94 -9.48
CA LEU A 60 8.96 15.28 -8.62
C LEU A 60 8.93 15.86 -7.20
N ASP A 61 9.12 14.99 -6.21
CA ASP A 61 9.30 15.40 -4.83
C ASP A 61 10.67 16.09 -4.63
N ARG A 62 10.67 17.05 -3.71
CA ARG A 62 11.87 17.78 -3.27
C ARG A 62 11.89 17.94 -1.77
N TYR A 63 13.09 18.12 -1.22
CA TYR A 63 13.27 18.50 0.19
C TYR A 63 14.40 19.52 0.36
N GLU A 64 14.32 20.24 1.48
CA GLU A 64 15.36 21.15 1.95
C GLU A 64 15.57 20.89 3.45
N ILE A 65 16.83 20.85 3.87
CA ILE A 65 17.26 20.73 5.27
C ILE A 65 18.08 21.97 5.60
N GLU A 66 17.73 22.68 6.66
CA GLU A 66 18.53 23.80 7.18
C GLU A 66 18.60 23.69 8.71
N ALA A 67 19.78 23.37 9.23
CA ALA A 67 20.08 23.37 10.66
C ALA A 67 21.13 24.43 10.96
N THR A 68 20.80 25.38 11.83
CA THR A 68 21.68 26.49 12.19
C THR A 68 21.42 26.93 13.63
N GLY A 69 22.48 27.03 14.43
CA GLY A 69 22.39 27.49 15.80
C GLY A 69 21.47 26.65 16.68
N GLY A 70 21.43 25.34 16.44
CA GLY A 70 20.61 24.39 17.20
C GLY A 70 19.13 24.34 16.81
N LYS A 71 18.71 25.00 15.74
CA LYS A 71 17.36 24.93 15.17
C LYS A 71 17.40 24.17 13.85
N LEU A 72 16.47 23.24 13.67
CA LEU A 72 16.32 22.44 12.45
C LEU A 72 15.04 22.81 11.73
N THR A 73 15.15 23.21 10.47
CA THR A 73 14.02 23.39 9.56
C THR A 73 14.05 22.32 8.48
N LEU A 74 12.96 21.59 8.35
CA LEU A 74 12.76 20.58 7.30
C LEU A 74 11.62 21.04 6.41
N LYS A 75 11.88 21.06 5.10
CA LYS A 75 10.89 21.45 4.11
C LYS A 75 10.79 20.35 3.05
N GLY A 76 9.57 20.00 2.66
CA GLY A 76 9.35 18.98 1.65
C GLY A 76 8.03 19.14 0.91
N SER A 77 7.91 18.49 -0.24
CA SER A 77 6.76 18.62 -1.12
C SER A 77 5.62 17.64 -0.80
N SER A 78 5.86 16.74 0.13
CA SER A 78 4.90 15.76 0.66
C SER A 78 5.34 15.32 2.07
N PRO A 79 4.45 14.71 2.87
CA PRO A 79 4.86 14.16 4.17
C PRO A 79 6.03 13.17 4.05
N SER A 80 6.03 12.29 3.04
CA SER A 80 7.14 11.36 2.81
C SER A 80 8.44 12.08 2.43
N ALA A 81 8.38 13.23 1.73
CA ALA A 81 9.57 14.03 1.43
C ALA A 81 10.12 14.73 2.69
N ILE A 82 9.24 15.23 3.57
CA ILE A 82 9.63 15.82 4.87
C ILE A 82 10.24 14.74 5.76
N CYS A 83 9.62 13.55 5.82
CA CYS A 83 10.13 12.42 6.60
C CYS A 83 11.49 11.94 6.08
N TYR A 84 11.67 11.87 4.76
CA TYR A 84 12.95 11.52 4.16
C TYR A 84 14.05 12.56 4.50
N ALA A 85 13.72 13.84 4.49
CA ALA A 85 14.65 14.90 4.92
C ALA A 85 15.12 14.69 6.36
N MET A 86 14.23 14.27 7.27
CA MET A 86 14.58 13.95 8.65
C MET A 86 15.52 12.74 8.72
N ASP A 87 15.19 11.63 8.06
CA ASP A 87 16.05 10.43 8.07
C ASP A 87 17.43 10.74 7.47
N LYS A 88 17.48 11.50 6.38
CA LYS A 88 18.72 11.96 5.76
C LYS A 88 19.57 12.78 6.74
N TYR A 89 18.96 13.76 7.42
CA TYR A 89 19.63 14.57 8.41
C TYR A 89 20.15 13.74 9.60
N LEU A 90 19.33 12.85 10.13
CA LEU A 90 19.72 11.98 11.22
C LEU A 90 20.90 11.08 10.86
N ARG A 91 20.93 10.55 9.65
CA ARG A 91 22.04 9.70 9.19
C ARG A 91 23.33 10.48 8.98
N GLU A 92 23.27 11.58 8.26
CA GLU A 92 24.47 12.30 7.79
C GLU A 92 25.03 13.25 8.87
N ALA A 93 24.16 13.94 9.60
CA ALA A 93 24.56 14.95 10.58
C ALA A 93 24.64 14.41 12.03
N CYS A 94 23.80 13.39 12.37
CA CYS A 94 23.70 12.92 13.74
C CYS A 94 24.26 11.50 13.94
N GLY A 95 24.71 10.80 12.87
CA GLY A 95 25.19 9.42 12.98
C GLY A 95 24.16 8.40 13.44
N SER A 96 22.88 8.75 13.33
CA SER A 96 21.73 7.91 13.63
C SER A 96 21.32 7.10 12.42
N MET A 97 20.65 5.97 12.63
CA MET A 97 20.14 5.12 11.54
C MET A 97 18.83 4.48 11.96
N ILE A 98 17.84 4.55 11.05
CA ILE A 98 16.56 3.86 11.18
C ILE A 98 16.49 2.81 10.07
N CYS A 99 16.71 1.54 10.40
CA CYS A 99 16.66 0.44 9.44
C CYS A 99 15.44 -0.44 9.69
N TRP A 100 15.14 -1.27 8.70
CA TRP A 100 14.04 -2.22 8.76
C TRP A 100 14.17 -3.25 9.90
N SER A 101 15.39 -3.70 10.19
CA SER A 101 15.70 -4.70 11.22
C SER A 101 15.98 -4.10 12.61
N GLY A 102 16.06 -2.79 12.72
CA GLY A 102 16.35 -2.09 13.97
C GLY A 102 16.87 -0.68 13.75
N SER A 103 16.97 0.08 14.82
CA SER A 103 17.41 1.46 14.76
C SER A 103 18.50 1.73 15.79
N LYS A 104 19.47 2.55 15.41
CA LYS A 104 20.42 3.19 16.31
C LYS A 104 20.15 4.69 16.28
N LEU A 105 19.53 5.20 17.33
CA LEU A 105 19.22 6.61 17.44
C LEU A 105 20.17 7.27 18.44
N ASP A 106 20.88 8.28 17.97
CA ASP A 106 21.72 9.15 18.76
C ASP A 106 21.22 10.60 18.54
N ILE A 107 20.14 10.94 19.27
CA ILE A 107 19.46 12.22 19.13
C ILE A 107 20.26 13.27 19.89
N PRO A 108 20.85 14.28 19.23
CA PRO A 108 21.70 15.26 19.86
C PRO A 108 20.88 16.21 20.73
N ALA A 109 21.48 16.68 21.82
CA ALA A 109 20.88 17.74 22.66
C ALA A 109 20.73 19.06 21.90
N THR A 110 21.55 19.30 20.90
CA THR A 110 21.52 20.46 20.02
C THR A 110 21.73 20.01 18.59
N TRP A 111 20.87 20.42 17.69
CA TRP A 111 20.94 20.02 16.29
C TRP A 111 22.23 20.56 15.62
N PRO A 112 23.10 19.69 15.09
CA PRO A 112 24.31 20.09 14.35
C PRO A 112 23.99 20.93 13.12
N ASP A 113 24.81 21.94 12.86
CA ASP A 113 24.66 22.76 11.66
C ASP A 113 24.79 21.92 10.38
N TRP A 114 23.80 22.04 9.49
CA TRP A 114 23.73 21.30 8.23
C TRP A 114 22.88 22.02 7.21
N LYS A 115 23.24 21.91 5.94
CA LYS A 115 22.43 22.43 4.86
C LYS A 115 22.47 21.49 3.66
N GLU A 116 21.31 21.10 3.18
CA GLU A 116 21.15 20.26 2.00
C GLU A 116 19.81 20.50 1.35
N GLU A 117 19.76 20.44 0.03
CA GLU A 117 18.53 20.38 -0.75
C GLU A 117 18.69 19.37 -1.89
N ALA A 118 17.61 18.68 -2.25
CA ALA A 118 17.60 17.77 -3.39
C ALA A 118 16.21 17.57 -3.96
N ILE A 119 16.20 17.12 -5.21
CA ILE A 119 15.00 16.70 -5.94
C ILE A 119 15.12 15.19 -6.16
N SER A 120 14.05 14.46 -5.90
CA SER A 120 14.00 13.02 -6.18
C SER A 120 14.16 12.78 -7.70
N PRO A 121 15.05 11.89 -8.13
CA PRO A 121 15.15 11.55 -9.56
C PRO A 121 14.00 10.67 -10.05
N TYR A 122 13.13 10.20 -9.15
CA TYR A 122 12.03 9.30 -9.45
C TYR A 122 10.70 9.87 -8.97
N GLN A 123 9.71 9.88 -9.85
CA GLN A 123 8.34 10.26 -9.51
C GLN A 123 7.69 9.21 -8.61
N LEU A 124 7.87 7.92 -8.93
CA LEU A 124 7.30 6.79 -8.23
C LEU A 124 8.41 6.00 -7.51
N ARG A 125 8.24 5.80 -6.22
CA ARG A 125 9.16 5.05 -5.35
C ARG A 125 8.38 3.93 -4.69
N TYR A 126 8.33 2.80 -5.42
CA TYR A 126 7.55 1.63 -5.04
C TYR A 126 8.25 0.79 -3.98
N PHE A 127 7.48 0.28 -3.06
CA PHE A 127 7.84 -0.71 -2.06
C PHE A 127 6.60 -1.50 -1.70
N LEU A 128 6.57 -2.74 -1.77
CA LEU A 128 7.06 -3.88 -1.09
C LEU A 128 7.08 -5.08 -2.07
N ASN A 129 8.00 -6.01 -1.92
CA ASN A 129 7.99 -7.26 -2.69
C ASN A 129 6.98 -8.25 -2.09
N VAL A 130 6.04 -8.76 -2.91
CA VAL A 130 4.97 -9.66 -2.46
C VAL A 130 5.50 -11.00 -1.92
N CYS A 131 6.57 -11.51 -2.52
CA CYS A 131 7.15 -12.80 -2.14
C CYS A 131 7.92 -12.70 -0.82
N THR A 132 8.98 -11.91 -0.77
CA THR A 132 9.91 -11.86 0.36
C THR A 132 9.22 -11.44 1.66
N PHE A 133 8.43 -10.38 1.63
CA PHE A 133 7.74 -9.88 2.82
C PHE A 133 6.50 -10.71 3.17
N GLY A 134 5.90 -11.36 2.20
CA GLY A 134 4.73 -12.22 2.39
C GLY A 134 4.95 -13.39 3.36
N TYR A 135 6.19 -13.76 3.67
CA TYR A 135 6.49 -14.75 4.69
C TYR A 135 6.25 -14.26 6.12
N THR A 136 6.22 -12.96 6.35
CA THR A 136 6.04 -12.36 7.68
C THR A 136 4.82 -11.47 7.80
N THR A 137 4.45 -10.73 6.75
CA THR A 137 3.35 -9.76 6.77
C THR A 137 1.97 -10.34 7.10
N PRO A 138 1.62 -11.61 6.80
CA PRO A 138 0.35 -12.19 7.23
C PRO A 138 0.14 -12.21 8.73
N TYR A 139 1.22 -12.17 9.51
CA TYR A 139 1.19 -12.20 10.98
C TYR A 139 1.33 -10.82 11.62
N TRP A 140 1.42 -9.75 10.83
CA TRP A 140 1.57 -8.41 11.37
C TRP A 140 0.23 -7.83 11.79
N ASP A 141 0.21 -7.33 13.01
CA ASP A 141 -0.88 -6.50 13.52
C ASP A 141 -0.68 -5.02 13.13
N TRP A 142 -1.61 -4.19 13.58
CA TRP A 142 -1.53 -2.74 13.34
C TRP A 142 -0.26 -2.12 13.91
N ASN A 143 0.21 -2.57 15.08
CA ASN A 143 1.42 -2.01 15.70
C ASN A 143 2.65 -2.24 14.82
N ARG A 144 2.75 -3.43 14.18
CA ARG A 144 3.86 -3.71 13.26
C ARG A 144 3.70 -2.97 11.93
N TRP A 145 2.48 -2.95 11.37
CA TRP A 145 2.22 -2.22 10.13
C TRP A 145 2.42 -0.72 10.27
N SER A 146 1.99 -0.10 11.38
CA SER A 146 2.19 1.34 11.57
C SER A 146 3.67 1.73 11.58
N LYS A 147 4.53 0.91 12.21
CA LYS A 147 5.99 1.10 12.18
C LYS A 147 6.58 0.93 10.78
N GLU A 148 6.06 -0.03 10.00
CA GLU A 148 6.50 -0.24 8.63
C GLU A 148 6.15 0.96 7.74
N ILE A 149 4.96 1.51 7.89
CA ILE A 149 4.52 2.67 7.11
C ILE A 149 5.32 3.92 7.50
N ASP A 150 5.59 4.12 8.79
CA ASP A 150 6.48 5.20 9.26
C ASP A 150 7.90 5.04 8.69
N TRP A 151 8.42 3.81 8.66
CA TRP A 151 9.70 3.49 8.03
C TRP A 151 9.67 3.78 6.52
N MET A 152 8.60 3.42 5.82
CA MET A 152 8.43 3.75 4.40
C MET A 152 8.48 5.26 4.16
N ALA A 153 7.80 6.06 5.00
CA ALA A 153 7.82 7.52 4.91
C ALA A 153 9.22 8.08 5.10
N LEU A 154 9.95 7.63 6.13
CA LEU A 154 11.33 8.03 6.40
C LEU A 154 12.30 7.65 5.26
N HIS A 155 12.00 6.62 4.49
CA HIS A 155 12.79 6.20 3.33
C HIS A 155 12.24 6.73 1.99
N GLY A 156 11.30 7.68 2.03
CA GLY A 156 10.80 8.40 0.87
C GLY A 156 9.91 7.56 -0.06
N VAL A 157 9.38 6.43 0.40
CA VAL A 157 8.40 5.63 -0.36
C VAL A 157 7.13 6.44 -0.53
N ASN A 158 6.60 6.47 -1.75
CA ASN A 158 5.33 7.13 -2.04
C ASN A 158 4.31 6.23 -2.76
N MET A 159 4.69 4.99 -3.10
CA MET A 159 3.84 4.03 -3.79
C MET A 159 3.99 2.63 -3.15
N PRO A 160 3.41 2.41 -1.95
CA PRO A 160 3.50 1.13 -1.26
C PRO A 160 2.49 0.12 -1.79
N LEU A 161 2.86 -1.17 -1.81
CA LEU A 161 1.93 -2.27 -2.04
C LEU A 161 1.04 -2.48 -0.79
N ALA A 162 -0.27 -2.45 -0.95
CA ALA A 162 -1.27 -2.61 0.10
C ALA A 162 -2.15 -3.84 -0.18
N SER A 163 -1.65 -5.04 0.12
CA SER A 163 -2.26 -6.32 -0.28
C SER A 163 -2.87 -7.12 0.88
N VAL A 164 -3.00 -6.55 2.08
CA VAL A 164 -3.38 -7.29 3.29
C VAL A 164 -4.76 -7.95 3.17
N ALA A 165 -5.73 -7.28 2.54
CA ALA A 165 -7.08 -7.83 2.36
C ALA A 165 -7.30 -8.58 1.04
N ALA A 166 -6.23 -8.91 0.30
CA ALA A 166 -6.35 -9.47 -1.06
C ALA A 166 -7.22 -10.75 -1.11
N GLU A 167 -7.09 -11.64 -0.14
CA GLU A 167 -7.88 -12.88 -0.07
C GLU A 167 -9.35 -12.60 0.26
N ALA A 168 -9.63 -11.62 1.12
CA ALA A 168 -11.00 -11.22 1.43
C ALA A 168 -11.70 -10.59 0.22
N ILE A 169 -11.01 -9.76 -0.55
CA ILE A 169 -11.50 -9.22 -1.83
C ILE A 169 -11.74 -10.35 -2.83
N ALA A 170 -10.79 -11.26 -2.99
CA ALA A 170 -10.94 -12.42 -3.85
C ALA A 170 -12.16 -13.28 -3.47
N LYS A 171 -12.37 -13.53 -2.17
CA LYS A 171 -13.56 -14.27 -1.67
C LYS A 171 -14.84 -13.62 -2.15
N ARG A 172 -14.98 -12.30 -2.04
CA ARG A 172 -16.18 -11.56 -2.50
C ARG A 172 -16.41 -11.67 -4.00
N VAL A 173 -15.33 -11.62 -4.80
CA VAL A 173 -15.42 -11.81 -6.25
C VAL A 173 -15.90 -13.21 -6.59
N TRP A 174 -15.36 -14.24 -5.95
CA TRP A 174 -15.76 -15.63 -6.22
C TRP A 174 -17.20 -15.90 -5.79
N LEU A 175 -17.66 -15.35 -4.70
CA LEU A 175 -19.08 -15.39 -4.29
C LEU A 175 -19.99 -14.75 -5.35
N LYS A 176 -19.63 -13.59 -5.92
CA LYS A 176 -20.39 -12.94 -7.02
C LYS A 176 -20.44 -13.79 -8.29
N LEU A 177 -19.45 -14.63 -8.50
CA LEU A 177 -19.41 -15.60 -9.61
C LEU A 177 -20.12 -16.91 -9.27
N GLY A 178 -20.74 -16.97 -8.07
CA GLY A 178 -21.64 -18.02 -7.64
C GLY A 178 -20.96 -19.24 -7.04
N LEU A 179 -19.70 -19.16 -6.61
CA LEU A 179 -19.06 -20.23 -5.82
C LEU A 179 -19.62 -20.20 -4.39
N GLU A 180 -19.62 -21.35 -3.74
CA GLU A 180 -19.99 -21.45 -2.33
C GLU A 180 -18.78 -21.10 -1.43
N SER A 181 -19.05 -20.58 -0.20
CA SER A 181 -17.99 -20.14 0.71
C SER A 181 -16.96 -21.23 0.98
N ASP A 182 -17.40 -22.47 1.20
CA ASP A 182 -16.53 -23.61 1.46
C ASP A 182 -15.59 -23.94 0.27
N GLU A 183 -16.10 -23.86 -0.97
CA GLU A 183 -15.29 -24.04 -2.19
C GLU A 183 -14.20 -22.97 -2.31
N ILE A 184 -14.51 -21.73 -1.89
CA ILE A 184 -13.59 -20.60 -1.94
C ILE A 184 -12.55 -20.72 -0.83
N ASP A 185 -12.96 -21.07 0.37
CA ASP A 185 -12.06 -21.19 1.53
C ASP A 185 -11.04 -22.31 1.31
N HIS A 186 -11.43 -23.39 0.65
CA HIS A 186 -10.53 -24.46 0.22
C HIS A 186 -9.58 -24.07 -0.92
N PHE A 187 -9.84 -22.99 -1.63
CA PHE A 187 -8.94 -22.49 -2.67
C PHE A 187 -7.75 -21.74 -2.10
N PHE A 188 -7.89 -21.06 -0.96
CA PHE A 188 -6.80 -20.32 -0.33
C PHE A 188 -5.83 -21.28 0.37
N THR A 189 -4.54 -20.92 0.34
CA THR A 189 -3.54 -21.56 1.20
C THR A 189 -3.66 -21.03 2.63
N GLY A 190 -3.07 -21.73 3.58
CA GLY A 190 -2.84 -21.19 4.91
C GLY A 190 -1.96 -19.94 4.91
N ALA A 191 -2.01 -19.16 6.00
CA ALA A 191 -1.35 -17.85 6.10
C ALA A 191 0.15 -17.88 5.80
N ALA A 192 0.86 -18.94 6.17
CA ALA A 192 2.29 -19.10 5.93
C ALA A 192 2.65 -19.25 4.43
N HIS A 193 1.70 -19.66 3.61
CA HIS A 193 1.89 -19.95 2.18
C HIS A 193 1.24 -18.92 1.25
N LEU A 194 0.65 -17.84 1.79
CA LEU A 194 0.04 -16.77 1.00
C LEU A 194 0.96 -16.15 -0.07
N PRO A 195 2.28 -16.02 0.10
CA PRO A 195 3.14 -15.56 -0.98
C PRO A 195 3.01 -16.42 -2.24
N TRP A 196 2.98 -17.73 -2.06
CA TRP A 196 2.87 -18.69 -3.15
C TRP A 196 1.48 -18.72 -3.78
N HIS A 197 0.44 -18.52 -2.97
CA HIS A 197 -0.93 -18.34 -3.45
C HIS A 197 -1.06 -17.06 -4.28
N ARG A 198 -0.59 -15.94 -3.77
CA ARG A 198 -0.65 -14.62 -4.45
C ARG A 198 0.13 -14.58 -5.75
N MET A 199 1.20 -15.38 -5.87
CA MET A 199 1.96 -15.54 -7.11
C MET A 199 1.40 -16.62 -8.06
N GLY A 200 0.31 -17.28 -7.67
CA GLY A 200 -0.34 -18.33 -8.48
C GLY A 200 0.44 -19.64 -8.57
N ASN A 201 1.23 -19.96 -7.56
CA ASN A 201 1.97 -21.22 -7.51
C ASN A 201 1.17 -22.32 -6.82
N LEU A 202 0.52 -22.01 -5.70
CA LEU A 202 -0.21 -22.97 -4.86
C LEU A 202 -1.64 -22.54 -4.60
N ASN A 203 -2.50 -23.52 -4.44
CA ASN A 203 -3.84 -23.44 -3.88
C ASN A 203 -3.96 -24.40 -2.70
N SER A 204 -5.00 -24.27 -1.88
CA SER A 204 -5.49 -25.30 -0.94
C SER A 204 -4.51 -25.76 0.14
N PHE A 205 -3.22 -25.56 -0.04
CA PHE A 205 -2.20 -26.10 0.85
C PHE A 205 -2.23 -25.41 2.22
N ASP A 206 -2.31 -26.22 3.28
CA ASP A 206 -2.32 -25.75 4.68
C ASP A 206 -3.45 -24.76 5.02
N GLY A 207 -4.52 -24.75 4.19
CA GLY A 207 -5.75 -23.98 4.42
C GLY A 207 -6.74 -24.72 5.31
N PRO A 208 -7.97 -24.21 5.45
CA PRO A 208 -8.48 -22.96 4.91
C PRO A 208 -8.14 -21.71 5.77
N LEU A 209 -8.32 -20.52 5.16
CA LEU A 209 -8.44 -19.27 5.92
C LEU A 209 -9.89 -19.10 6.38
N GLY A 210 -10.13 -18.94 7.67
CA GLY A 210 -11.48 -18.77 8.21
C GLY A 210 -12.06 -17.37 8.05
N ASP A 211 -13.37 -17.22 8.26
CA ASP A 211 -14.08 -15.93 8.14
C ASP A 211 -13.50 -14.84 9.04
N ASN A 212 -13.12 -15.19 10.26
CA ASN A 212 -12.47 -14.26 11.20
C ASN A 212 -11.14 -13.70 10.63
N TRP A 213 -10.41 -14.48 9.83
CA TRP A 213 -9.22 -14.01 9.14
C TRP A 213 -9.60 -12.90 8.16
N HIS A 214 -10.51 -13.17 7.23
CA HIS A 214 -10.93 -12.23 6.19
C HIS A 214 -11.42 -10.91 6.78
N GLU A 215 -12.28 -10.96 7.79
CA GLU A 215 -12.79 -9.76 8.47
C GLU A 215 -11.69 -8.96 9.16
N SER A 216 -10.76 -9.64 9.84
CA SER A 216 -9.64 -8.98 10.51
C SER A 216 -8.70 -8.28 9.54
N GLN A 217 -8.45 -8.91 8.38
CA GLN A 217 -7.59 -8.33 7.33
C GLN A 217 -8.26 -7.13 6.64
N ILE A 218 -9.57 -7.11 6.45
CA ILE A 218 -10.30 -5.93 5.96
C ILE A 218 -10.13 -4.76 6.94
N LYS A 219 -10.38 -4.99 8.25
CA LYS A 219 -10.23 -3.95 9.28
C LYS A 219 -8.79 -3.41 9.37
N LEU A 220 -7.81 -4.29 9.21
CA LEU A 220 -6.40 -3.91 9.20
C LEU A 220 -6.05 -3.12 7.93
N GLN A 221 -6.55 -3.53 6.77
CA GLN A 221 -6.30 -2.87 5.50
C GLN A 221 -6.82 -1.42 5.49
N HIS A 222 -7.99 -1.15 6.07
CA HIS A 222 -8.49 0.22 6.22
C HIS A 222 -7.48 1.10 6.96
N LYS A 223 -7.01 0.66 8.13
CA LYS A 223 -6.01 1.40 8.91
C LYS A 223 -4.70 1.64 8.13
N ILE A 224 -4.28 0.65 7.34
CA ILE A 224 -3.09 0.74 6.47
C ILE A 224 -3.31 1.81 5.40
N LEU A 225 -4.44 1.76 4.68
CA LEU A 225 -4.76 2.69 3.61
C LEU A 225 -4.90 4.13 4.13
N ASP A 226 -5.58 4.31 5.27
CA ASP A 226 -5.77 5.63 5.88
C ASP A 226 -4.42 6.24 6.26
N ARG A 227 -3.54 5.46 6.92
CA ARG A 227 -2.20 5.95 7.26
C ARG A 227 -1.33 6.24 6.04
N MET A 228 -1.39 5.42 4.99
CA MET A 228 -0.65 5.67 3.75
C MET A 228 -1.12 6.96 3.07
N ARG A 229 -2.45 7.19 3.00
CA ARG A 229 -3.03 8.43 2.45
C ARG A 229 -2.68 9.65 3.28
N GLU A 230 -2.78 9.56 4.61
CA GLU A 230 -2.35 10.61 5.55
C GLU A 230 -0.90 11.06 5.26
N LEU A 231 -0.03 10.12 4.92
CA LEU A 231 1.37 10.38 4.57
C LEU A 231 1.60 10.75 3.10
N GLY A 232 0.53 11.01 2.33
CA GLY A 232 0.61 11.41 0.93
C GLY A 232 1.13 10.31 0.00
N MET A 233 1.00 9.04 0.41
CA MET A 233 1.35 7.90 -0.42
C MET A 233 0.16 7.47 -1.30
N GLU A 234 0.45 6.87 -2.46
CA GLU A 234 -0.52 6.26 -3.37
C GLU A 234 -0.48 4.73 -3.22
N PRO A 235 -1.37 4.11 -2.41
CA PRO A 235 -1.35 2.67 -2.21
C PRO A 235 -1.65 1.91 -3.49
N VAL A 236 -0.91 0.83 -3.74
CA VAL A 236 -1.13 -0.07 -4.88
C VAL A 236 -1.86 -1.31 -4.40
N ALA A 237 -3.05 -1.56 -4.92
CA ALA A 237 -3.79 -2.81 -4.69
C ALA A 237 -3.42 -3.85 -5.75
N PRO A 238 -3.34 -5.16 -5.39
CA PRO A 238 -3.11 -6.21 -6.37
C PRO A 238 -4.34 -6.38 -7.27
N ALA A 239 -4.09 -6.46 -8.58
CA ALA A 239 -5.13 -6.76 -9.56
C ALA A 239 -5.27 -8.28 -9.79
N PHE A 240 -6.30 -8.68 -10.56
CA PHE A 240 -6.48 -10.06 -10.99
C PHE A 240 -5.34 -10.49 -11.93
N ALA A 241 -4.63 -11.55 -11.57
CA ALA A 241 -3.48 -12.06 -12.31
C ALA A 241 -3.78 -13.31 -13.17
N GLY A 242 -5.06 -13.70 -13.26
CA GLY A 242 -5.50 -14.85 -14.09
C GLY A 242 -5.66 -16.16 -13.34
N PHE A 243 -5.31 -16.24 -12.06
CA PHE A 243 -5.45 -17.47 -11.27
C PHE A 243 -6.87 -17.63 -10.75
N ILE A 244 -7.46 -18.80 -10.97
CA ILE A 244 -8.86 -19.09 -10.64
C ILE A 244 -9.02 -20.36 -9.81
N PRO A 245 -10.05 -20.42 -8.94
CA PRO A 245 -10.43 -21.64 -8.26
C PRO A 245 -10.83 -22.75 -9.26
N PRO A 246 -10.38 -24.01 -9.08
CA PRO A 246 -10.85 -25.12 -9.89
C PRO A 246 -12.38 -25.31 -9.87
N ALA A 247 -13.04 -24.94 -8.77
CA ALA A 247 -14.49 -24.96 -8.65
C ALA A 247 -15.19 -24.06 -9.68
N LEU A 248 -14.56 -22.95 -10.09
CA LEU A 248 -15.14 -22.06 -11.09
C LEU A 248 -15.29 -22.76 -12.46
N MET A 249 -14.34 -23.60 -12.86
CA MET A 249 -14.43 -24.37 -14.10
C MET A 249 -15.50 -25.46 -14.04
N LYS A 250 -15.77 -26.03 -12.85
CA LYS A 250 -16.87 -26.98 -12.67
C LYS A 250 -18.23 -26.31 -12.84
N LYS A 251 -18.35 -25.07 -12.36
CA LYS A 251 -19.58 -24.27 -12.45
C LYS A 251 -19.79 -23.65 -13.84
N HIS A 252 -18.70 -23.31 -14.51
CA HIS A 252 -18.64 -22.68 -15.81
C HIS A 252 -17.77 -23.52 -16.76
N PRO A 253 -18.33 -24.61 -17.33
CA PRO A 253 -17.56 -25.55 -18.17
C PRO A 253 -16.98 -24.95 -19.45
N GLU A 254 -17.48 -23.77 -19.87
CA GLU A 254 -16.94 -22.99 -20.97
C GLU A 254 -15.63 -22.29 -20.66
N ILE A 255 -15.19 -22.26 -19.39
CA ILE A 255 -13.90 -21.67 -19.02
C ILE A 255 -12.77 -22.63 -19.36
N GLU A 256 -11.90 -22.16 -20.25
CA GLU A 256 -10.63 -22.82 -20.55
C GLU A 256 -9.51 -22.22 -19.71
N ALA A 257 -8.92 -23.02 -18.83
CA ALA A 257 -7.78 -22.62 -18.01
C ALA A 257 -6.70 -23.71 -18.04
N ARG A 258 -5.46 -23.28 -18.00
CA ARG A 258 -4.31 -24.18 -17.98
C ARG A 258 -3.95 -24.55 -16.55
N GLN A 259 -3.90 -25.84 -16.24
CA GLN A 259 -3.35 -26.35 -15.00
C GLN A 259 -1.83 -26.11 -14.96
N LEU A 260 -1.34 -25.51 -13.91
CA LEU A 260 0.09 -25.33 -13.66
C LEU A 260 0.67 -26.52 -12.88
N THR A 261 1.98 -26.59 -12.82
CA THR A 261 2.73 -27.51 -11.93
C THR A 261 3.87 -26.72 -11.29
N TRP A 262 4.06 -26.87 -9.98
CA TRP A 262 5.09 -26.15 -9.26
C TRP A 262 5.67 -26.96 -8.09
N GLY A 263 6.99 -26.91 -7.93
CA GLY A 263 7.72 -27.33 -6.73
C GLY A 263 7.58 -28.79 -6.30
N GLY A 264 7.02 -29.68 -7.16
CA GLY A 264 6.75 -31.06 -6.81
C GLY A 264 5.50 -31.28 -5.95
N PHE A 265 4.68 -30.24 -5.77
CA PHE A 265 3.39 -30.35 -5.10
C PHE A 265 2.40 -31.18 -5.94
N PRO A 266 1.41 -31.85 -5.30
CA PRO A 266 0.33 -32.53 -5.99
C PRO A 266 -0.38 -31.60 -6.98
N VAL A 267 -0.90 -32.14 -8.06
CA VAL A 267 -1.58 -31.35 -9.13
C VAL A 267 -2.77 -30.56 -8.57
N GLU A 268 -3.49 -31.13 -7.64
CA GLU A 268 -4.64 -30.51 -6.96
C GLU A 268 -4.28 -29.24 -6.16
N ASP A 269 -3.03 -29.14 -5.70
CA ASP A 269 -2.53 -27.98 -4.96
C ASP A 269 -1.91 -26.91 -5.88
N ASN A 270 -1.94 -27.11 -7.19
CA ASN A 270 -1.39 -26.15 -8.14
C ASN A 270 -2.48 -25.29 -8.77
N ALA A 271 -2.12 -24.07 -9.14
CA ALA A 271 -3.05 -23.10 -9.68
C ALA A 271 -3.53 -23.44 -11.10
N CYS A 272 -4.76 -23.03 -11.42
CA CYS A 272 -5.27 -22.94 -12.78
C CYS A 272 -5.19 -21.48 -13.25
N VAL A 273 -4.71 -21.26 -14.48
CA VAL A 273 -4.55 -19.91 -15.02
C VAL A 273 -5.32 -19.72 -16.33
N LEU A 274 -6.08 -18.62 -16.41
CA LEU A 274 -6.76 -18.17 -17.62
C LEU A 274 -5.77 -17.57 -18.62
N SER A 275 -6.05 -17.74 -19.92
CA SER A 275 -5.40 -16.91 -20.93
C SER A 275 -5.82 -15.43 -20.75
N PRO A 276 -4.91 -14.45 -20.92
CA PRO A 276 -5.27 -13.04 -20.95
C PRO A 276 -6.29 -12.69 -22.04
N ASP A 277 -6.34 -13.47 -23.12
CA ASP A 277 -7.31 -13.30 -24.23
C ASP A 277 -8.71 -13.86 -23.91
N SER A 278 -8.87 -14.57 -22.80
CA SER A 278 -10.16 -15.09 -22.38
C SER A 278 -11.13 -13.97 -22.01
N PRO A 279 -12.38 -13.98 -22.48
CA PRO A 279 -13.40 -13.03 -22.02
C PRO A 279 -13.61 -13.06 -20.50
N TRP A 280 -13.36 -14.20 -19.87
CA TRP A 280 -13.42 -14.35 -18.42
C TRP A 280 -12.33 -13.60 -17.70
N PHE A 281 -11.14 -13.44 -18.30
CA PHE A 281 -10.06 -12.65 -17.69
C PHE A 281 -10.50 -11.20 -17.45
N SER A 282 -11.04 -10.54 -18.48
CA SER A 282 -11.53 -9.17 -18.36
C SER A 282 -12.76 -9.05 -17.45
N LYS A 283 -13.68 -10.04 -17.50
CA LYS A 283 -14.85 -10.07 -16.62
C LYS A 283 -14.47 -10.16 -15.14
N ILE A 284 -13.58 -11.07 -14.79
CA ILE A 284 -13.11 -11.26 -13.42
C ILE A 284 -12.28 -10.06 -12.98
N GLY A 285 -11.36 -9.59 -13.82
CA GLY A 285 -10.53 -8.42 -13.52
C GLY A 285 -11.34 -7.17 -13.18
N LYS A 286 -12.42 -6.94 -13.91
CA LYS A 286 -13.36 -5.83 -13.61
C LYS A 286 -14.00 -5.98 -12.22
N LEU A 287 -14.47 -7.18 -11.87
CA LEU A 287 -15.03 -7.44 -10.55
C LEU A 287 -14.01 -7.22 -9.41
N PHE A 288 -12.74 -7.58 -9.64
CA PHE A 288 -11.69 -7.30 -8.65
C PHE A 288 -11.49 -5.80 -8.43
N VAL A 289 -11.46 -4.99 -9.50
CA VAL A 289 -11.35 -3.52 -9.38
C VAL A 289 -12.55 -2.97 -8.62
N GLU A 290 -13.77 -3.34 -9.01
CA GLU A 290 -15.02 -2.92 -8.36
C GLU A 290 -15.04 -3.28 -6.86
N GLU A 291 -14.56 -4.48 -6.49
CA GLU A 291 -14.50 -4.90 -5.08
C GLU A 291 -13.47 -4.10 -4.28
N TRP A 292 -12.31 -3.82 -4.84
CA TRP A 292 -11.32 -2.97 -4.19
C TRP A 292 -11.88 -1.56 -3.95
N GLU A 293 -12.54 -0.97 -4.96
CA GLU A 293 -13.14 0.36 -4.86
C GLU A 293 -14.23 0.39 -3.80
N THR A 294 -15.22 -0.48 -3.90
CA THR A 294 -16.40 -0.48 -3.01
C THR A 294 -16.04 -0.84 -1.57
N SER A 295 -15.13 -1.82 -1.39
CA SER A 295 -14.87 -2.37 -0.06
C SER A 295 -13.85 -1.58 0.76
N LEU A 296 -12.96 -0.82 0.13
CA LEU A 296 -11.80 -0.23 0.80
C LEU A 296 -11.57 1.24 0.46
N ILE A 297 -12.14 1.75 -0.63
CA ILE A 297 -11.97 3.14 -1.03
C ILE A 297 -13.16 3.99 -0.57
N GLU A 298 -14.38 3.47 -0.69
CA GLU A 298 -15.62 4.20 -0.35
C GLU A 298 -16.02 4.11 1.14
N SER A 299 -15.44 3.20 1.92
CA SER A 299 -15.90 2.94 3.30
C SER A 299 -15.23 3.80 4.37
N SER A 300 -14.44 4.80 4.02
CA SER A 300 -13.82 5.72 4.99
C SER A 300 -14.77 6.80 5.53
N ASP A 301 -16.03 6.83 5.07
CA ASP A 301 -17.02 7.85 5.44
C ASP A 301 -18.14 7.35 6.38
N ASN A 302 -17.97 6.21 7.09
CA ASN A 302 -18.92 5.73 8.10
C ASN A 302 -18.31 5.61 9.49
#